data_07e942f7d250ad479974a15b43c4844b
#
_entry.id   07e942f7d250ad479974a15b43c4844b
#
_cell.length_a   1.000
_cell.length_b   1.000
_cell.length_c   1.000
_cell.angle_alpha   90.00
_cell.angle_beta   90.00
_cell.angle_gamma   90.00
#
_symmetry.space_group_name_H-M   'P 1'
#
loop_
_entity.id
_entity.type
_entity.pdbx_description
1 polymer ?
#
loop_
_entity_poly.entity_id
_entity_poly.type
_entity_poly.pdbx_seq_one_letter_code
_entity_poly.pdbx_strand_id
1 'polypeptide(L)'
;MKLTNEQKDEIRLLLQNYVARYPSQNKAANSLVGISAGTLSTILNGRYETISDDMFTKLRAQIAGQRGEDWQLSPTMVYQELSMLLTDAQEYQNVAWAVAPAGAGKTTTIRDFAARHENVFVVSCSEDMHRGDFIREMARSVGVNVSDMSLKEALERVVRHLLTLDKPLLVFDEGDKLADSIFYYFITIYNRLENYCGIIFVSTRYIKRRMEIGLSYNKNCLLYTSPSPRD
;
A
#
# COMPACT_ATOMS: atom_id res chain seq x y z
N MET A 1 -4.97 -35.64 -15.59
CA MET A 1 -6.30 -35.43 -14.96
C MET A 1 -7.17 -34.79 -16.03
N LYS A 2 -8.34 -35.34 -16.37
CA LYS A 2 -9.21 -34.74 -17.40
C LYS A 2 -9.99 -33.58 -16.77
N LEU A 3 -9.89 -32.40 -17.36
CA LEU A 3 -10.64 -31.22 -16.92
C LEU A 3 -12.08 -31.29 -17.45
N THR A 4 -13.04 -30.88 -16.62
CA THR A 4 -14.44 -30.73 -17.04
C THR A 4 -14.61 -29.47 -17.89
N ASN A 5 -15.70 -29.38 -18.66
CA ASN A 5 -15.96 -28.14 -19.43
C ASN A 5 -16.18 -26.91 -18.52
N GLU A 6 -16.79 -27.10 -17.36
CA GLU A 6 -16.95 -26.04 -16.36
C GLU A 6 -15.60 -25.48 -15.87
N GLN A 7 -14.63 -26.38 -15.62
CA GLN A 7 -13.26 -25.98 -15.24
C GLN A 7 -12.53 -25.24 -16.37
N LYS A 8 -12.78 -25.63 -17.63
CA LYS A 8 -12.22 -24.94 -18.80
C LYS A 8 -12.84 -23.55 -18.99
N ASP A 9 -14.14 -23.41 -18.74
CA ASP A 9 -14.84 -22.13 -18.78
C ASP A 9 -14.35 -21.17 -17.67
N GLU A 10 -14.08 -21.69 -16.47
CA GLU A 10 -13.48 -20.92 -15.39
C GLU A 10 -12.08 -20.38 -15.79
N ILE A 11 -11.24 -21.24 -16.39
CA ILE A 11 -9.91 -20.83 -16.90
C ILE A 11 -10.03 -19.81 -18.03
N ARG A 12 -11.02 -19.93 -18.90
CA ARG A 12 -11.32 -18.96 -19.94
C ARG A 12 -11.68 -17.59 -19.36
N LEU A 13 -12.51 -17.53 -18.33
CA LEU A 13 -12.88 -16.30 -17.65
C LEU A 13 -11.65 -15.61 -17.01
N LEU A 14 -10.79 -16.41 -16.35
CA LEU A 14 -9.52 -15.92 -15.83
C LEU A 14 -8.63 -15.36 -16.93
N LEU A 15 -8.57 -16.03 -18.08
CA LEU A 15 -7.81 -15.60 -19.25
C LEU A 15 -8.35 -14.28 -19.85
N GLN A 16 -9.66 -14.11 -19.93
CA GLN A 16 -10.29 -12.85 -20.38
C GLN A 16 -9.83 -11.68 -19.52
N ASN A 17 -9.90 -11.83 -18.19
CA ASN A 17 -9.44 -10.84 -17.24
C ASN A 17 -7.93 -10.57 -17.31
N TYR A 18 -7.14 -11.60 -17.63
CA TYR A 18 -5.70 -11.47 -17.83
C TYR A 18 -5.38 -10.63 -19.08
N VAL A 19 -5.98 -10.99 -20.23
CA VAL A 19 -5.76 -10.33 -21.52
C VAL A 19 -6.21 -8.87 -21.48
N ALA A 20 -7.28 -8.53 -20.75
CA ALA A 20 -7.77 -7.17 -20.59
C ALA A 20 -6.76 -6.20 -19.94
N ARG A 21 -5.72 -6.70 -19.27
CA ARG A 21 -4.65 -5.88 -18.67
C ARG A 21 -3.57 -5.46 -19.68
N TYR A 22 -3.59 -6.02 -20.86
CA TYR A 22 -2.58 -5.76 -21.90
C TYR A 22 -3.19 -4.96 -23.05
N PRO A 23 -2.39 -4.12 -23.71
CA PRO A 23 -2.88 -3.29 -24.83
C PRO A 23 -3.23 -4.12 -26.08
N SER A 24 -2.84 -5.41 -26.15
CA SER A 24 -3.23 -6.35 -27.21
C SER A 24 -3.07 -7.79 -26.75
N GLN A 25 -3.86 -8.70 -27.36
CA GLN A 25 -3.79 -10.13 -27.12
C GLN A 25 -2.39 -10.73 -27.42
N ASN A 26 -1.70 -10.21 -28.43
CA ASN A 26 -0.33 -10.63 -28.75
C ASN A 26 0.67 -10.27 -27.64
N LYS A 27 0.53 -9.10 -27.03
CA LYS A 27 1.36 -8.71 -25.88
C LYS A 27 1.06 -9.57 -24.64
N ALA A 28 -0.20 -9.92 -24.41
CA ALA A 28 -0.58 -10.88 -23.37
C ALA A 28 0.01 -12.27 -23.62
N ALA A 29 -0.02 -12.76 -24.87
CA ALA A 29 0.58 -14.04 -25.22
C ALA A 29 2.10 -14.08 -25.01
N ASN A 30 2.79 -13.01 -25.38
CA ASN A 30 4.26 -12.90 -25.21
C ASN A 30 4.71 -12.86 -23.75
N SER A 31 3.83 -12.55 -22.81
CA SER A 31 4.11 -12.61 -21.35
C SER A 31 3.92 -14.01 -20.75
N LEU A 32 3.41 -14.96 -21.53
CA LEU A 32 3.18 -16.34 -21.11
C LEU A 32 4.22 -17.29 -21.74
N VAL A 33 4.76 -18.18 -20.94
CA VAL A 33 5.81 -19.11 -21.38
C VAL A 33 5.17 -20.34 -22.05
N GLY A 34 5.52 -20.56 -23.33
CA GLY A 34 5.06 -21.75 -24.07
C GLY A 34 3.59 -21.73 -24.48
N ILE A 35 2.96 -20.56 -24.53
CA ILE A 35 1.57 -20.39 -24.96
C ILE A 35 1.53 -19.37 -26.11
N SER A 36 1.03 -19.81 -27.27
CA SER A 36 0.96 -18.95 -28.45
C SER A 36 -0.28 -18.05 -28.45
N ALA A 37 -0.24 -16.93 -29.20
CA ALA A 37 -1.39 -16.06 -29.40
C ALA A 37 -2.57 -16.81 -30.04
N GLY A 38 -2.29 -17.79 -30.91
CA GLY A 38 -3.30 -18.67 -31.50
C GLY A 38 -4.00 -19.55 -30.46
N THR A 39 -3.24 -20.11 -29.53
CA THR A 39 -3.79 -20.90 -28.40
C THR A 39 -4.70 -20.03 -27.52
N LEU A 40 -4.26 -18.80 -27.19
CA LEU A 40 -5.11 -17.86 -26.43
C LEU A 40 -6.41 -17.55 -27.17
N SER A 41 -6.32 -17.24 -28.48
CA SER A 41 -7.50 -16.97 -29.30
C SER A 41 -8.48 -18.15 -29.32
N THR A 42 -7.97 -19.37 -29.44
CA THR A 42 -8.77 -20.59 -29.48
C THR A 42 -9.52 -20.80 -28.15
N ILE A 43 -8.85 -20.61 -27.02
CA ILE A 43 -9.46 -20.73 -25.67
C ILE A 43 -10.48 -19.61 -25.43
N LEU A 44 -10.16 -18.37 -25.77
CA LEU A 44 -11.07 -17.23 -25.61
C LEU A 44 -12.36 -17.41 -26.41
N ASN A 45 -12.28 -18.02 -27.59
CA ASN A 45 -13.43 -18.33 -28.44
C ASN A 45 -14.21 -19.60 -28.02
N GLY A 46 -13.82 -20.23 -26.91
CA GLY A 46 -14.51 -21.43 -26.39
C GLY A 46 -14.27 -22.71 -27.18
N ARG A 47 -13.27 -22.76 -28.07
CA ARG A 47 -12.93 -23.94 -28.89
C ARG A 47 -11.93 -24.81 -28.14
N TYR A 48 -12.43 -25.70 -27.25
CA TYR A 48 -11.58 -26.48 -26.35
C TYR A 48 -11.08 -27.81 -26.97
N GLU A 49 -11.68 -28.23 -28.07
CA GLU A 49 -11.47 -29.56 -28.67
C GLU A 49 -10.03 -29.78 -29.15
N THR A 50 -9.37 -28.72 -29.58
CA THR A 50 -8.00 -28.75 -30.10
C THR A 50 -6.92 -28.50 -29.05
N ILE A 51 -7.31 -28.20 -27.81
CA ILE A 51 -6.41 -27.82 -26.72
C ILE A 51 -6.35 -28.93 -25.67
N SER A 52 -5.14 -29.39 -25.36
CA SER A 52 -4.94 -30.43 -24.35
C SER A 52 -5.22 -29.90 -22.93
N ASP A 53 -5.69 -30.79 -22.05
CA ASP A 53 -5.92 -30.45 -20.63
C ASP A 53 -4.64 -29.99 -19.91
N ASP A 54 -3.47 -30.48 -20.34
CA ASP A 54 -2.16 -30.04 -19.86
C ASP A 54 -1.88 -28.56 -20.20
N MET A 55 -2.32 -28.12 -21.37
CA MET A 55 -2.21 -26.72 -21.78
C MET A 55 -3.08 -25.81 -20.90
N PHE A 56 -4.31 -26.22 -20.58
CA PHE A 56 -5.17 -25.51 -19.64
C PHE A 56 -4.56 -25.44 -18.23
N THR A 57 -3.95 -26.53 -17.78
CA THR A 57 -3.27 -26.57 -16.47
C THR A 57 -2.07 -25.62 -16.45
N LYS A 58 -1.23 -25.62 -17.50
CA LYS A 58 -0.10 -24.69 -17.65
C LYS A 58 -0.55 -23.24 -17.72
N LEU A 59 -1.61 -22.97 -18.47
CA LEU A 59 -2.19 -21.64 -18.57
C LEU A 59 -2.70 -21.16 -17.21
N ARG A 60 -3.50 -22.00 -16.53
CA ARG A 60 -4.02 -21.69 -15.19
C ARG A 60 -2.89 -21.39 -14.21
N ALA A 61 -1.83 -22.18 -14.18
CA ALA A 61 -0.68 -21.96 -13.31
C ALA A 61 0.00 -20.60 -13.56
N GLN A 62 0.09 -20.17 -14.82
CA GLN A 62 0.72 -18.90 -15.16
C GLN A 62 -0.18 -17.67 -14.89
N ILE A 63 -1.47 -17.77 -15.22
CA ILE A 63 -2.40 -16.66 -15.02
C ILE A 63 -2.94 -16.57 -13.58
N ALA A 64 -3.09 -17.72 -12.90
CA ALA A 64 -3.46 -17.78 -11.49
C ALA A 64 -2.28 -17.46 -10.55
N GLY A 65 -1.05 -17.83 -10.94
CA GLY A 65 0.16 -17.50 -10.17
C GLY A 65 0.49 -15.99 -10.14
N GLN A 66 -0.16 -15.19 -11.00
CA GLN A 66 -0.13 -13.71 -10.93
C GLN A 66 -1.29 -13.11 -10.09
N ARG A 67 -2.30 -13.88 -9.77
CA ARG A 67 -3.06 -13.73 -8.55
C ARG A 67 -2.32 -14.59 -7.53
N GLY A 68 -1.53 -13.99 -6.68
CA GLY A 68 -1.19 -14.65 -5.43
C GLY A 68 -2.47 -15.35 -4.95
N GLU A 69 -2.38 -16.62 -4.54
CA GLU A 69 -3.46 -17.29 -3.82
C GLU A 69 -4.15 -16.22 -3.00
N ASP A 70 -5.48 -16.17 -3.00
CA ASP A 70 -6.21 -15.23 -2.13
C ASP A 70 -5.70 -15.49 -0.71
N TRP A 71 -4.66 -14.74 -0.34
CA TRP A 71 -4.11 -14.78 1.00
C TRP A 71 -5.25 -14.32 1.87
N GLN A 72 -5.93 -15.27 2.47
CA GLN A 72 -6.91 -14.94 3.48
C GLN A 72 -6.14 -14.33 4.63
N LEU A 73 -6.36 -13.05 4.83
CA LEU A 73 -5.83 -12.34 5.98
C LEU A 73 -6.31 -13.05 7.24
N SER A 74 -5.40 -13.77 7.88
CA SER A 74 -5.69 -14.35 9.18
C SER A 74 -5.74 -13.20 10.19
N PRO A 75 -6.77 -13.12 11.04
CA PRO A 75 -6.90 -12.09 12.08
C PRO A 75 -5.89 -12.34 13.20
N THR A 76 -4.60 -12.13 12.89
CA THR A 76 -3.53 -12.20 13.91
C THR A 76 -3.71 -11.09 14.93
N MET A 77 -3.11 -11.23 16.11
CA MET A 77 -3.11 -10.18 17.14
C MET A 77 -2.60 -8.84 16.57
N VAL A 78 -1.50 -8.85 15.81
CA VAL A 78 -0.93 -7.64 15.17
C VAL A 78 -1.92 -7.03 14.19
N TYR A 79 -2.65 -7.83 13.42
CA TYR A 79 -3.68 -7.34 12.51
C TYR A 79 -4.81 -6.64 13.27
N GLN A 80 -5.29 -7.24 14.38
CA GLN A 80 -6.38 -6.67 15.18
C GLN A 80 -5.95 -5.37 15.87
N GLU A 81 -4.80 -5.38 16.55
CA GLU A 81 -4.27 -4.20 17.25
C GLU A 81 -3.97 -3.05 16.29
N LEU A 82 -3.34 -3.33 15.15
CA LEU A 82 -3.02 -2.29 14.16
C LEU A 82 -4.30 -1.75 13.49
N SER A 83 -5.27 -2.62 13.16
CA SER A 83 -6.55 -2.16 12.60
C SER A 83 -7.32 -1.27 13.59
N MET A 84 -7.31 -1.61 14.86
CA MET A 84 -7.93 -0.79 15.92
C MET A 84 -7.23 0.57 16.03
N LEU A 85 -5.90 0.61 16.03
CA LEU A 85 -5.13 1.84 16.09
C LEU A 85 -5.37 2.73 14.85
N LEU A 86 -5.48 2.13 13.64
CA LEU A 86 -5.80 2.85 12.42
C LEU A 86 -7.22 3.45 12.49
N THR A 87 -8.18 2.70 13.00
CA THR A 87 -9.56 3.18 13.20
C THR A 87 -9.60 4.34 14.18
N ASP A 88 -8.95 4.22 15.33
CA ASP A 88 -8.90 5.28 16.34
C ASP A 88 -8.23 6.55 15.79
N ALA A 89 -7.13 6.40 15.06
CA ALA A 89 -6.44 7.55 14.47
C ALA A 89 -7.29 8.25 13.41
N GLN A 90 -8.04 7.50 12.60
CA GLN A 90 -8.95 8.06 11.61
C GLN A 90 -10.16 8.75 12.26
N GLU A 91 -10.75 8.13 13.28
CA GLU A 91 -11.95 8.63 13.95
C GLU A 91 -11.70 9.88 14.78
N TYR A 92 -10.58 9.91 15.51
CA TYR A 92 -10.24 10.98 16.46
C TYR A 92 -9.14 11.91 15.95
N GLN A 93 -8.69 11.79 14.71
CA GLN A 93 -7.61 12.57 14.09
C GLN A 93 -6.32 12.58 14.95
N ASN A 94 -6.03 11.45 15.58
CA ASN A 94 -4.89 11.28 16.47
C ASN A 94 -3.60 11.01 15.68
N VAL A 95 -2.46 11.32 16.32
CA VAL A 95 -1.14 10.92 15.85
C VAL A 95 -0.64 9.77 16.70
N ALA A 96 -0.25 8.68 16.07
CA ALA A 96 0.23 7.49 16.76
C ALA A 96 1.45 6.86 16.06
N TRP A 97 2.18 6.05 16.81
CA TRP A 97 3.29 5.25 16.31
C TRP A 97 3.07 3.78 16.63
N ALA A 98 2.88 2.97 15.59
CA ALA A 98 2.75 1.53 15.70
C ALA A 98 4.11 0.85 15.51
N VAL A 99 4.52 0.03 16.47
CA VAL A 99 5.80 -0.69 16.42
C VAL A 99 5.56 -2.19 16.54
N ALA A 100 5.90 -2.95 15.48
CA ALA A 100 5.82 -4.39 15.49
C ALA A 100 7.03 -5.04 14.79
N PRO A 101 7.35 -6.32 15.03
CA PRO A 101 8.47 -7.00 14.40
C PRO A 101 8.41 -6.98 12.87
N ALA A 102 9.56 -7.15 12.22
CA ALA A 102 9.59 -7.42 10.78
C ALA A 102 8.83 -8.72 10.47
N GLY A 103 8.13 -8.75 9.32
CA GLY A 103 7.33 -9.93 8.94
C GLY A 103 6.01 -10.12 9.71
N ALA A 104 5.64 -9.23 10.64
CA ALA A 104 4.41 -9.32 11.43
C ALA A 104 3.11 -8.98 10.66
N GLY A 105 3.18 -8.74 9.35
CA GLY A 105 2.02 -8.44 8.51
C GLY A 105 1.58 -6.97 8.49
N LYS A 106 2.39 -6.02 9.00
CA LYS A 106 2.06 -4.59 9.08
C LYS A 106 1.58 -4.00 7.75
N THR A 107 2.40 -4.09 6.71
CA THR A 107 2.09 -3.57 5.38
C THR A 107 0.82 -4.19 4.79
N THR A 108 0.61 -5.49 5.01
CA THR A 108 -0.58 -6.20 4.54
C THR A 108 -1.83 -5.69 5.26
N THR A 109 -1.77 -5.49 6.58
CA THR A 109 -2.85 -4.92 7.39
C THR A 109 -3.20 -3.50 6.93
N ILE A 110 -2.18 -2.65 6.72
CA ILE A 110 -2.36 -1.28 6.25
C ILE A 110 -3.07 -1.24 4.89
N ARG A 111 -2.62 -2.07 3.94
CA ARG A 111 -3.22 -2.14 2.60
C ARG A 111 -4.65 -2.65 2.63
N ASP A 112 -4.92 -3.66 3.44
CA ASP A 112 -6.27 -4.18 3.62
C ASP A 112 -7.20 -3.15 4.29
N PHE A 113 -6.70 -2.43 5.30
CA PHE A 113 -7.44 -1.34 5.92
C PHE A 113 -7.76 -0.23 4.91
N ALA A 114 -6.76 0.24 4.15
CA ALA A 114 -6.93 1.27 3.13
C ALA A 114 -7.87 0.86 1.99
N ALA A 115 -7.96 -0.45 1.68
CA ALA A 115 -8.89 -0.95 0.67
C ALA A 115 -10.36 -0.96 1.13
N ARG A 116 -10.61 -0.92 2.45
CA ARG A 116 -11.96 -1.00 3.05
C ARG A 116 -12.46 0.31 3.65
N HIS A 117 -11.58 1.30 3.81
CA HIS A 117 -11.91 2.59 4.43
C HIS A 117 -11.62 3.73 3.46
N GLU A 118 -12.50 4.70 3.41
CA GLU A 118 -12.33 5.90 2.59
C GLU A 118 -11.31 6.85 3.20
N ASN A 119 -10.69 7.67 2.36
CA ASN A 119 -9.74 8.72 2.76
C ASN A 119 -8.52 8.21 3.55
N VAL A 120 -8.10 6.97 3.34
CA VAL A 120 -6.89 6.38 3.92
C VAL A 120 -5.77 6.37 2.88
N PHE A 121 -4.68 7.06 3.17
CA PHE A 121 -3.57 7.26 2.25
C PHE A 121 -2.29 6.65 2.80
N VAL A 122 -1.71 5.73 2.06
CA VAL A 122 -0.50 5.01 2.47
C VAL A 122 0.71 5.59 1.78
N VAL A 123 1.67 6.05 2.56
CA VAL A 123 2.97 6.58 2.11
C VAL A 123 4.04 5.56 2.47
N SER A 124 4.68 4.96 1.47
CA SER A 124 5.79 4.03 1.69
C SER A 124 7.09 4.81 1.87
N CYS A 125 7.74 4.64 3.01
CA CYS A 125 8.98 5.34 3.33
C CYS A 125 10.22 4.51 2.92
N SER A 126 11.29 5.19 2.49
CA SER A 126 12.58 4.56 2.17
C SER A 126 13.76 5.34 2.73
N GLU A 127 14.92 4.68 2.86
CA GLU A 127 16.13 5.27 3.46
C GLU A 127 16.77 6.37 2.59
N ASP A 128 16.61 6.25 1.27
CA ASP A 128 17.13 7.19 0.26
C ASP A 128 16.18 8.38 0.01
N MET A 129 15.02 8.40 0.66
CA MET A 129 14.01 9.44 0.50
C MET A 129 14.48 10.77 1.07
N HIS A 130 14.53 11.79 0.23
CA HIS A 130 14.74 13.18 0.65
C HIS A 130 13.41 13.92 0.83
N ARG A 131 13.45 15.15 1.37
CA ARG A 131 12.24 15.96 1.62
C ARG A 131 11.35 16.11 0.38
N GLY A 132 11.96 16.28 -0.80
CA GLY A 132 11.22 16.40 -2.06
C GLY A 132 10.49 15.13 -2.43
N ASP A 133 11.14 13.99 -2.26
CA ASP A 133 10.58 12.68 -2.56
C ASP A 133 9.44 12.34 -1.60
N PHE A 134 9.61 12.65 -0.33
CA PHE A 134 8.60 12.49 0.71
C PHE A 134 7.30 13.27 0.38
N ILE A 135 7.43 14.55 0.00
CA ILE A 135 6.26 15.36 -0.37
C ILE A 135 5.61 14.86 -1.66
N ARG A 136 6.40 14.45 -2.66
CA ARG A 136 5.86 13.92 -3.91
C ARG A 136 5.18 12.57 -3.71
N GLU A 137 5.75 11.70 -2.85
CA GLU A 137 5.13 10.43 -2.52
C GLU A 137 3.82 10.62 -1.75
N MET A 138 3.80 11.54 -0.79
CA MET A 138 2.57 11.94 -0.09
C MET A 138 1.54 12.51 -1.07
N ALA A 139 1.93 13.40 -1.99
CA ALA A 139 1.06 13.93 -3.02
C ALA A 139 0.48 12.84 -3.93
N ARG A 140 1.32 11.87 -4.32
CA ARG A 140 0.90 10.71 -5.11
C ARG A 140 -0.11 9.87 -4.37
N SER A 141 0.11 9.60 -3.08
CA SER A 141 -0.79 8.77 -2.27
C SER A 141 -2.18 9.41 -2.13
N VAL A 142 -2.25 10.73 -1.99
CA VAL A 142 -3.53 11.46 -1.89
C VAL A 142 -4.14 11.84 -3.26
N GLY A 143 -3.50 11.43 -4.37
CA GLY A 143 -4.02 11.66 -5.72
C GLY A 143 -3.89 13.11 -6.24
N VAL A 144 -2.94 13.88 -5.69
CA VAL A 144 -2.73 15.30 -6.06
C VAL A 144 -1.52 15.44 -6.99
N ASN A 145 -1.71 16.09 -8.15
CA ASN A 145 -0.61 16.39 -9.06
C ASN A 145 0.18 17.63 -8.60
N VAL A 146 1.50 17.45 -8.48
CA VAL A 146 2.45 18.48 -8.02
C VAL A 146 3.69 18.59 -8.91
N SER A 147 3.63 18.11 -10.17
CA SER A 147 4.81 17.95 -11.04
C SER A 147 5.60 19.23 -11.26
N ASP A 148 4.92 20.37 -11.42
CA ASP A 148 5.53 21.66 -11.78
C ASP A 148 5.58 22.64 -10.58
N MET A 149 5.46 22.13 -9.36
CA MET A 149 5.38 22.94 -8.16
C MET A 149 6.68 22.92 -7.37
N SER A 150 7.00 24.04 -6.73
CA SER A 150 8.01 24.07 -5.66
C SER A 150 7.58 23.17 -4.48
N LEU A 151 8.52 22.72 -3.66
CA LEU A 151 8.20 21.88 -2.50
C LEU A 151 7.20 22.53 -1.54
N LYS A 152 7.27 23.84 -1.40
CA LYS A 152 6.34 24.61 -0.56
C LYS A 152 4.92 24.57 -1.14
N GLU A 153 4.78 24.83 -2.43
CA GLU A 153 3.49 24.81 -3.12
C GLU A 153 2.90 23.42 -3.15
N ALA A 154 3.74 22.38 -3.39
CA ALA A 154 3.33 20.99 -3.35
C ALA A 154 2.77 20.60 -1.98
N LEU A 155 3.46 20.96 -0.90
CA LEU A 155 2.97 20.73 0.45
C LEU A 155 1.65 21.46 0.71
N GLU A 156 1.58 22.76 0.35
CA GLU A 156 0.36 23.54 0.47
C GLU A 156 -0.84 22.89 -0.21
N ARG A 157 -0.61 22.34 -1.40
CA ARG A 157 -1.65 21.70 -2.18
C ARG A 157 -2.11 20.39 -1.54
N VAL A 158 -1.18 19.57 -1.03
CA VAL A 158 -1.49 18.34 -0.31
C VAL A 158 -2.29 18.64 0.95
N VAL A 159 -1.82 19.57 1.78
CA VAL A 159 -2.51 19.96 3.02
C VAL A 159 -3.91 20.48 2.73
N ARG A 160 -4.05 21.38 1.74
CA ARG A 160 -5.36 21.92 1.36
C ARG A 160 -6.32 20.84 0.89
N HIS A 161 -5.82 19.85 0.13
CA HIS A 161 -6.63 18.73 -0.30
C HIS A 161 -7.10 17.87 0.88
N LEU A 162 -6.20 17.51 1.79
CA LEU A 162 -6.55 16.73 2.99
C LEU A 162 -7.59 17.44 3.85
N LEU A 163 -7.52 18.77 3.99
CA LEU A 163 -8.49 19.56 4.75
C LEU A 163 -9.89 19.59 4.10
N THR A 164 -10.06 19.16 2.86
CA THR A 164 -11.38 19.04 2.21
C THR A 164 -12.03 17.68 2.38
N LEU A 165 -11.30 16.71 2.91
CA LEU A 165 -11.78 15.33 3.08
C LEU A 165 -12.39 15.12 4.46
N ASP A 166 -13.32 14.19 4.54
CA ASP A 166 -13.89 13.74 5.81
C ASP A 166 -12.95 12.71 6.45
N LYS A 167 -12.49 12.99 7.67
CA LYS A 167 -11.63 12.12 8.49
C LYS A 167 -10.48 11.48 7.69
N PRO A 168 -9.61 12.25 7.02
CA PRO A 168 -8.49 11.68 6.30
C PRO A 168 -7.48 11.03 7.26
N LEU A 169 -6.85 9.94 6.81
CA LEU A 169 -5.80 9.24 7.53
C LEU A 169 -4.55 9.11 6.67
N LEU A 170 -3.42 9.62 7.15
CA LEU A 170 -2.10 9.39 6.56
C LEU A 170 -1.39 8.26 7.31
N VAL A 171 -0.99 7.22 6.60
CA VAL A 171 -0.24 6.09 7.15
C VAL A 171 1.15 6.05 6.52
N PHE A 172 2.18 6.26 7.31
CA PHE A 172 3.58 6.18 6.89
C PHE A 172 4.12 4.79 7.21
N ASP A 173 4.16 3.91 6.20
CA ASP A 173 4.71 2.57 6.34
C ASP A 173 6.25 2.62 6.27
N GLU A 174 6.90 1.78 7.07
CA GLU A 174 8.36 1.77 7.25
C GLU A 174 8.94 3.13 7.72
N GLY A 175 8.23 3.83 8.59
CA GLY A 175 8.59 5.16 9.08
C GLY A 175 9.96 5.25 9.76
N ASP A 176 10.50 4.14 10.25
CA ASP A 176 11.85 4.05 10.81
C ASP A 176 12.97 4.25 9.76
N LYS A 177 12.65 4.18 8.47
CA LYS A 177 13.60 4.45 7.38
C LYS A 177 13.78 5.94 7.07
N LEU A 178 12.86 6.80 7.51
CA LEU A 178 12.94 8.23 7.23
C LEU A 178 14.15 8.89 7.90
N ALA A 179 14.84 9.78 7.17
CA ALA A 179 15.93 10.58 7.72
C ALA A 179 15.42 11.58 8.77
N ASP A 180 16.26 11.96 9.76
CA ASP A 180 15.91 12.91 10.82
C ASP A 180 15.41 14.27 10.26
N SER A 181 15.97 14.71 9.13
CA SER A 181 15.56 15.96 8.47
C SER A 181 14.11 15.94 7.98
N ILE A 182 13.54 14.74 7.71
CA ILE A 182 12.14 14.58 7.33
C ILE A 182 11.25 14.64 8.56
N PHE A 183 11.67 14.10 9.70
CA PHE A 183 10.92 14.24 10.95
C PHE A 183 10.74 15.69 11.39
N TYR A 184 11.77 16.54 11.23
CA TYR A 184 11.61 17.98 11.48
C TYR A 184 10.58 18.63 10.55
N TYR A 185 10.58 18.20 9.29
CA TYR A 185 9.63 18.71 8.32
C TYR A 185 8.20 18.21 8.62
N PHE A 186 8.09 17.00 9.16
CA PHE A 186 6.83 16.43 9.60
C PHE A 186 6.13 17.28 10.68
N ILE A 187 6.87 17.90 11.59
CA ILE A 187 6.28 18.83 12.59
C ILE A 187 5.49 19.96 11.90
N THR A 188 6.03 20.46 10.79
CA THR A 188 5.33 21.50 10.01
C THR A 188 4.03 20.95 9.38
N ILE A 189 4.03 19.71 8.94
CA ILE A 189 2.84 19.04 8.39
C ILE A 189 1.81 18.81 9.50
N TYR A 190 2.26 18.27 10.63
CA TYR A 190 1.42 18.01 11.78
C TYR A 190 0.69 19.26 12.27
N ASN A 191 1.41 20.35 12.52
CA ASN A 191 0.84 21.60 13.00
C ASN A 191 -0.24 22.20 12.06
N ARG A 192 -0.24 21.78 10.79
CA ARG A 192 -1.21 22.24 9.81
C ARG A 192 -2.41 21.32 9.66
N LEU A 193 -2.26 20.06 10.07
CA LEU A 193 -3.27 19.01 9.96
C LEU A 193 -3.81 18.59 11.33
N GLU A 194 -3.32 19.19 12.41
CA GLU A 194 -3.77 18.91 13.78
C GLU A 194 -5.28 19.04 13.89
N ASN A 195 -5.93 18.03 14.46
CA ASN A 195 -7.38 17.89 14.62
C ASN A 195 -8.18 17.75 13.30
N TYR A 196 -7.52 17.60 12.15
CA TYR A 196 -8.19 17.39 10.84
C TYR A 196 -7.80 16.08 10.16
N CYS A 197 -6.63 15.55 10.45
CA CYS A 197 -6.11 14.36 9.79
C CYS A 197 -5.47 13.42 10.81
N GLY A 198 -5.90 12.16 10.80
CA GLY A 198 -5.20 11.12 11.55
C GLY A 198 -3.84 10.83 10.92
N ILE A 199 -2.82 10.57 11.74
CA ILE A 199 -1.47 10.28 11.25
C ILE A 199 -0.88 9.10 12.01
N ILE A 200 -0.50 8.06 11.28
CA ILE A 200 0.15 6.89 11.88
C ILE A 200 1.50 6.63 11.20
N PHE A 201 2.53 6.50 12.02
CA PHE A 201 3.79 5.90 11.62
C PHE A 201 3.81 4.42 11.99
N VAL A 202 4.11 3.58 11.03
CA VAL A 202 4.26 2.14 11.25
C VAL A 202 5.71 1.75 11.01
N SER A 203 6.32 1.08 11.97
CA SER A 203 7.76 0.81 11.95
C SER A 203 8.14 -0.52 12.61
N THR A 204 9.42 -0.82 12.57
CA THR A 204 10.02 -1.91 13.34
C THR A 204 10.52 -1.42 14.70
N ARG A 205 10.98 -2.34 15.54
CA ARG A 205 11.57 -2.00 16.85
C ARG A 205 12.83 -1.13 16.76
N TYR A 206 13.42 -1.04 15.57
CA TYR A 206 14.61 -0.21 15.34
C TYR A 206 14.37 1.26 15.68
N ILE A 207 13.16 1.77 15.48
CA ILE A 207 12.81 3.16 15.81
C ILE A 207 13.01 3.47 17.30
N LYS A 208 12.71 2.52 18.21
CA LYS A 208 12.89 2.74 19.66
C LYS A 208 14.34 3.04 19.99
N ARG A 209 15.28 2.24 19.47
CA ARG A 209 16.71 2.45 19.65
C ARG A 209 17.17 3.81 19.08
N ARG A 210 16.64 4.19 17.92
CA ARG A 210 16.95 5.47 17.28
C ARG A 210 16.44 6.64 18.12
N MET A 211 15.24 6.54 18.70
CA MET A 211 14.68 7.53 19.62
C MET A 211 15.53 7.66 20.91
N GLU A 212 15.92 6.54 21.51
CA GLU A 212 16.79 6.49 22.70
C GLU A 212 18.14 7.19 22.45
N ILE A 213 18.77 6.92 21.31
CA ILE A 213 20.01 7.58 20.88
C ILE A 213 19.77 9.09 20.68
N GLY A 214 18.67 9.48 20.04
CA GLY A 214 18.32 10.88 19.83
C GLY A 214 18.13 11.65 21.14
N LEU A 215 17.49 11.04 22.13
CA LEU A 215 17.33 11.59 23.48
C LEU A 215 18.67 11.75 24.19
N SER A 216 19.57 10.75 24.10
CA SER A 216 20.88 10.80 24.78
C SER A 216 21.80 11.91 24.25
N TYR A 217 21.62 12.32 23.00
CA TYR A 217 22.37 13.43 22.39
C TYR A 217 21.71 14.79 22.50
N ASN A 218 20.65 14.94 23.30
CA ASN A 218 19.87 16.18 23.43
C ASN A 218 19.33 16.72 22.09
N LYS A 219 19.18 15.85 21.09
CA LYS A 219 18.62 16.19 19.79
C LYS A 219 17.11 16.22 19.89
N ASN A 220 16.60 17.41 20.24
CA ASN A 220 15.19 17.79 20.16
C ASN A 220 14.18 16.84 20.85
N CYS A 221 13.93 17.15 22.09
CA CYS A 221 12.94 16.53 22.98
C CYS A 221 11.52 16.45 22.36
N LEU A 222 11.15 17.36 21.47
CA LEU A 222 9.80 17.49 20.92
C LEU A 222 9.35 16.34 20.02
N LEU A 223 10.28 15.59 19.41
CA LEU A 223 9.93 14.43 18.57
C LEU A 223 9.65 13.16 19.38
N TYR A 224 10.02 13.14 20.65
CA TYR A 224 10.03 11.94 21.47
C TYR A 224 9.14 12.02 22.71
N THR A 225 8.55 13.19 22.98
CA THR A 225 7.54 13.32 24.00
C THR A 225 6.18 12.95 23.42
N SER A 226 5.64 11.83 23.86
CA SER A 226 4.21 11.57 23.72
C SER A 226 3.44 12.75 24.30
N PRO A 227 2.44 13.33 23.61
CA PRO A 227 1.53 14.23 24.28
C PRO A 227 0.94 13.49 25.47
N SER A 228 1.21 14.00 26.68
CA SER A 228 0.53 13.50 27.86
C SER A 228 -0.96 13.61 27.63
N PRO A 229 -1.77 12.58 27.96
CA PRO A 229 -3.20 12.77 27.99
C PRO A 229 -3.46 13.98 28.87
N ARG A 230 -4.13 14.98 28.32
CA ARG A 230 -4.57 16.12 29.12
C ARG A 230 -5.61 15.58 30.09
N ASP A 231 -5.33 15.72 31.39
CA ASP A 231 -6.27 15.53 32.48
C ASP A 231 -7.55 16.32 32.27
#